data_b4a5d7f9c13515fef07c1840daddb6e5
#
_entry.id   b4a5d7f9c13515fef07c1840daddb6e5
#
_cell.length_a   1.000
_cell.length_b   1.000
_cell.length_c   1.000
_cell.angle_alpha   90.00
_cell.angle_beta   90.00
_cell.angle_gamma   90.00
#
_symmetry.space_group_name_H-M   'P 1'
#
loop_
_entity.id
_entity.type
_entity.pdbx_description
1 polymer ?
#
loop_
_entity_poly.entity_id
_entity_poly.type
_entity_poly.pdbx_seq_one_letter_code
_entity_poly.pdbx_strand_id
1 'polypeptide(L)'
;MTTHELYPNGISTSLPFDIQLALVRSMKGLENAHILRPGYAIEYDYFDPQNLKPSLETKSIDNLFFAGQINGTTGYEEAAAQGILAGLNAARRTQGLDAWTPRRDQAYIGVLVDDLITHGTKEPYRMFTSRAEYRLL
;
A
#
# COMPACT_ATOMS: atom_id res chain seq x y z
N MET A 1 4.46 -21.20 -27.23
CA MET A 1 5.11 -21.00 -25.93
C MET A 1 6.59 -21.10 -26.15
N THR A 2 7.34 -20.08 -25.70
CA THR A 2 8.80 -19.99 -25.92
C THR A 2 9.60 -20.42 -24.71
N THR A 3 8.97 -20.76 -23.59
CA THR A 3 9.61 -21.17 -22.35
C THR A 3 8.84 -22.30 -21.66
N HIS A 4 9.57 -23.15 -20.94
CA HIS A 4 9.02 -24.18 -20.03
C HIS A 4 8.94 -23.69 -18.57
N GLU A 5 9.20 -22.40 -18.34
CA GLU A 5 9.10 -21.77 -17.02
C GLU A 5 7.65 -21.74 -16.55
N LEU A 6 7.40 -22.18 -15.33
CA LEU A 6 6.11 -22.14 -14.67
C LEU A 6 6.16 -21.15 -13.50
N TYR A 7 5.11 -20.37 -13.35
CA TYR A 7 4.96 -19.45 -12.23
C TYR A 7 3.94 -20.03 -11.23
N PRO A 8 4.38 -20.51 -10.06
CA PRO A 8 3.46 -21.08 -9.07
C PRO A 8 2.75 -19.98 -8.29
N ASN A 9 1.44 -20.12 -8.11
CA ASN A 9 0.65 -19.26 -7.22
C ASN A 9 0.46 -19.92 -5.86
N GLY A 10 0.37 -19.12 -4.79
CA GLY A 10 0.03 -19.59 -3.45
C GLY A 10 1.20 -20.11 -2.61
N ILE A 11 2.43 -20.04 -3.14
CA ILE A 11 3.65 -20.43 -2.40
C ILE A 11 4.66 -19.29 -2.27
N SER A 12 4.16 -18.06 -2.24
CA SER A 12 5.01 -16.87 -2.05
C SER A 12 5.74 -16.96 -0.71
N THR A 13 7.04 -16.73 -0.75
CA THR A 13 7.90 -16.79 0.44
C THR A 13 9.12 -15.89 0.27
N SER A 14 9.65 -15.39 1.39
CA SER A 14 10.92 -14.66 1.47
C SER A 14 11.99 -15.41 2.24
N LEU A 15 11.78 -16.70 2.52
CA LEU A 15 12.74 -17.54 3.22
C LEU A 15 14.07 -17.65 2.44
N PRO A 16 15.17 -18.03 3.07
CA PRO A 16 16.44 -18.32 2.38
C PRO A 16 16.27 -19.34 1.26
N PHE A 17 17.10 -19.24 0.23
CA PHE A 17 16.96 -20.04 -1.00
C PHE A 17 16.95 -21.56 -0.78
N ASP A 18 17.80 -22.05 0.11
CA ASP A 18 17.88 -23.46 0.48
C ASP A 18 16.59 -23.98 1.08
N ILE A 19 15.93 -23.17 1.92
CA ILE A 19 14.62 -23.48 2.51
C ILE A 19 13.52 -23.44 1.44
N GLN A 20 13.56 -22.47 0.54
CA GLN A 20 12.61 -22.41 -0.58
C GLN A 20 12.71 -23.64 -1.46
N LEU A 21 13.92 -24.08 -1.76
CA LEU A 21 14.17 -25.28 -2.58
C LEU A 21 13.67 -26.54 -1.88
N ALA A 22 13.93 -26.67 -0.58
CA ALA A 22 13.43 -27.77 0.24
C ALA A 22 11.90 -27.79 0.28
N LEU A 23 11.27 -26.61 0.46
CA LEU A 23 9.83 -26.44 0.45
C LEU A 23 9.21 -26.90 -0.87
N VAL A 24 9.74 -26.42 -2.00
CA VAL A 24 9.20 -26.79 -3.33
C VAL A 24 9.37 -28.28 -3.57
N ARG A 25 10.52 -28.85 -3.25
CA ARG A 25 10.80 -30.28 -3.46
C ARG A 25 10.08 -31.24 -2.49
N SER A 26 9.51 -30.71 -1.40
CA SER A 26 8.65 -31.51 -0.52
C SER A 26 7.24 -31.74 -1.10
N MET A 27 6.88 -31.00 -2.16
CA MET A 27 5.57 -31.15 -2.81
C MET A 27 5.60 -32.34 -3.78
N LYS A 28 4.56 -33.19 -3.72
CA LYS A 28 4.43 -34.34 -4.61
C LYS A 28 4.42 -33.93 -6.08
N GLY A 29 5.33 -34.48 -6.85
CA GLY A 29 5.51 -34.21 -8.28
C GLY A 29 6.50 -33.09 -8.57
N LEU A 30 7.05 -32.43 -7.55
CA LEU A 30 8.06 -31.35 -7.68
C LEU A 30 9.41 -31.73 -7.07
N GLU A 31 9.65 -32.99 -6.77
CA GLU A 31 10.85 -33.50 -6.09
C GLU A 31 12.16 -33.15 -6.81
N ASN A 32 12.08 -33.01 -8.14
CA ASN A 32 13.21 -32.65 -9.01
C ASN A 32 13.12 -31.23 -9.57
N ALA A 33 12.25 -30.37 -9.03
CA ALA A 33 12.08 -29.02 -9.52
C ALA A 33 13.36 -28.17 -9.33
N HIS A 34 13.58 -27.26 -10.27
CA HIS A 34 14.60 -26.23 -10.21
C HIS A 34 13.94 -24.85 -10.08
N ILE A 35 14.38 -24.08 -9.10
CA ILE A 35 13.96 -22.70 -8.95
C ILE A 35 14.84 -21.83 -9.84
N LEU A 36 14.24 -21.19 -10.84
CA LEU A 36 14.94 -20.27 -11.74
C LEU A 36 15.09 -18.89 -11.11
N ARG A 37 14.06 -18.44 -10.37
CA ARG A 37 14.04 -17.19 -9.63
C ARG A 37 13.46 -17.45 -8.25
N PRO A 38 14.23 -17.25 -7.19
CA PRO A 38 13.69 -17.39 -5.83
C PRO A 38 12.65 -16.34 -5.51
N GLY A 39 11.75 -16.67 -4.60
CA GLY A 39 10.90 -15.68 -3.95
C GLY A 39 11.74 -14.69 -3.15
N TYR A 40 11.27 -13.47 -3.02
CA TYR A 40 11.94 -12.38 -2.32
C TYR A 40 10.93 -11.51 -1.57
N ALA A 41 11.40 -10.85 -0.54
CA ALA A 41 10.65 -9.78 0.11
C ALA A 41 11.14 -8.43 -0.41
N ILE A 42 10.22 -7.49 -0.54
CA ILE A 42 10.55 -6.09 -0.72
C ILE A 42 10.32 -5.42 0.63
N GLU A 43 11.34 -4.76 1.13
CA GLU A 43 11.23 -3.89 2.29
C GLU A 43 10.90 -2.48 1.81
N TYR A 44 9.92 -1.85 2.48
CA TYR A 44 9.48 -0.51 2.15
C TYR A 44 9.74 0.41 3.32
N ASP A 45 10.16 1.63 3.02
CA ASP A 45 10.19 2.68 4.03
C ASP A 45 8.76 2.94 4.52
N TYR A 46 8.65 3.13 5.82
CA TYR A 46 7.39 3.39 6.51
C TYR A 46 7.49 4.63 7.36
N PHE A 47 6.52 5.51 7.22
CA PHE A 47 6.29 6.63 8.11
C PHE A 47 4.90 6.55 8.72
N ASP A 48 4.83 6.76 10.02
CA ASP A 48 3.55 6.75 10.73
C ASP A 48 2.66 7.88 10.19
N PRO A 49 1.52 7.52 9.54
CA PRO A 49 0.63 8.50 8.94
C PRO A 49 -0.04 9.43 9.96
N GLN A 50 0.00 9.14 11.25
CA GLN A 50 -0.42 10.08 12.29
C GLN A 50 0.43 11.38 12.30
N ASN A 51 1.60 11.37 11.66
CA ASN A 51 2.44 12.54 11.44
C ASN A 51 2.09 13.35 10.18
N LEU A 52 0.99 13.02 9.52
CA LEU A 52 0.47 13.77 8.37
C LEU A 52 -0.69 14.68 8.77
N LYS A 53 -0.80 15.80 8.05
CA LYS A 53 -2.00 16.63 8.01
C LYS A 53 -3.09 15.93 7.17
N PRO A 54 -4.37 16.32 7.25
CA PRO A 54 -5.43 15.79 6.38
C PRO A 54 -5.17 15.96 4.88
N SER A 55 -4.31 16.89 4.51
CA SER A 55 -3.84 17.12 3.13
C SER A 55 -2.81 16.10 2.65
N LEU A 56 -2.35 15.18 3.51
CA LEU A 56 -1.19 14.29 3.36
C LEU A 56 0.16 15.01 3.34
N GLU A 57 0.21 16.30 3.66
CA GLU A 57 1.45 17.02 3.95
C GLU A 57 2.00 16.57 5.30
N THR A 58 3.32 16.43 5.42
CA THR A 58 3.94 16.10 6.71
C THR A 58 3.79 17.24 7.70
N LYS A 59 3.67 16.93 8.99
CA LYS A 59 3.63 17.93 10.06
C LYS A 59 5.00 18.54 10.36
N SER A 60 6.07 17.82 10.04
CA SER A 60 7.46 18.19 10.38
C SER A 60 8.18 18.96 9.28
N ILE A 61 7.80 18.77 8.02
CA ILE A 61 8.46 19.39 6.87
C ILE A 61 7.38 19.98 5.97
N ASP A 62 7.41 21.30 5.80
CA ASP A 62 6.49 21.99 4.93
C ASP A 62 6.72 21.63 3.46
N ASN A 63 5.64 21.53 2.70
CA ASN A 63 5.61 21.20 1.28
C ASN A 63 6.08 19.78 0.92
N LEU A 64 6.24 18.90 1.90
CA LEU A 64 6.50 17.48 1.69
C LEU A 64 5.21 16.68 1.91
N PHE A 65 4.80 15.93 0.89
CA PHE A 65 3.59 15.12 0.90
C PHE A 65 3.95 13.64 0.75
N PHE A 66 3.29 12.78 1.52
CA PHE A 66 3.45 11.35 1.41
C PHE A 66 2.19 10.69 0.89
N ALA A 67 2.35 9.69 0.00
CA ALA A 67 1.25 8.94 -0.57
C ALA A 67 1.65 7.49 -0.86
N GLY A 68 0.71 6.58 -0.68
CA GLY A 68 0.89 5.17 -0.98
C GLY A 68 1.53 4.40 0.17
N GLN A 69 2.40 3.49 -0.18
CA GLN A 69 2.92 2.46 0.73
C GLN A 69 3.74 3.00 1.90
N ILE A 70 4.39 4.14 1.72
CA ILE A 70 5.12 4.84 2.79
C ILE A 70 4.20 5.17 3.99
N ASN A 71 2.90 5.30 3.76
CA ASN A 71 1.87 5.54 4.78
C ASN A 71 1.27 4.25 5.36
N GLY A 72 1.87 3.08 5.08
CA GLY A 72 1.41 1.80 5.61
C GLY A 72 0.19 1.20 4.89
N THR A 73 -0.09 1.59 3.65
CA THR A 73 -1.10 0.97 2.80
C THR A 73 -0.46 0.01 1.80
N THR A 74 -1.16 -1.05 1.38
CA THR A 74 -0.58 -2.08 0.51
C THR A 74 -1.29 -2.24 -0.84
N GLY A 75 -2.44 -1.60 -1.06
CA GLY A 75 -3.21 -1.71 -2.29
C GLY A 75 -2.87 -0.62 -3.31
N TYR A 76 -3.05 -0.95 -4.58
CA TYR A 76 -2.88 0.02 -5.68
C TYR A 76 -3.94 1.12 -5.62
N GLU A 77 -5.15 0.77 -5.22
CA GLU A 77 -6.27 1.69 -5.09
C GLU A 77 -6.01 2.72 -3.98
N GLU A 78 -5.49 2.29 -2.85
CA GLU A 78 -5.10 3.17 -1.75
C GLU A 78 -3.97 4.12 -2.17
N ALA A 79 -2.99 3.60 -2.90
CA ALA A 79 -1.88 4.41 -3.39
C ALA A 79 -2.35 5.47 -4.41
N ALA A 80 -3.24 5.08 -5.33
CA ALA A 80 -3.82 6.00 -6.32
C ALA A 80 -4.64 7.10 -5.65
N ALA A 81 -5.50 6.74 -4.70
CA ALA A 81 -6.33 7.69 -3.96
C ALA A 81 -5.49 8.71 -3.19
N GLN A 82 -4.48 8.23 -2.46
CA GLN A 82 -3.56 9.10 -1.74
C GLN A 82 -2.75 9.98 -2.69
N GLY A 83 -2.26 9.43 -3.82
CA GLY A 83 -1.50 10.17 -4.82
C GLY A 83 -2.29 11.33 -5.43
N ILE A 84 -3.57 11.10 -5.75
CA ILE A 84 -4.46 12.16 -6.25
C ILE A 84 -4.63 13.26 -5.20
N LEU A 85 -4.90 12.90 -3.94
CA LEU A 85 -5.12 13.87 -2.88
C LEU A 85 -3.84 14.67 -2.56
N ALA A 86 -2.72 13.98 -2.42
CA ALA A 86 -1.43 14.62 -2.17
C ALA A 86 -1.02 15.56 -3.32
N GLY A 87 -1.14 15.10 -4.57
CA GLY A 87 -0.83 15.89 -5.75
C GLY A 87 -1.72 17.11 -5.91
N LEU A 88 -3.03 16.96 -5.66
CA LEU A 88 -3.97 18.08 -5.66
C LEU A 88 -3.57 19.13 -4.61
N ASN A 89 -3.28 18.70 -3.38
CA ASN A 89 -2.92 19.62 -2.31
C ASN A 89 -1.55 20.27 -2.52
N ALA A 90 -0.59 19.56 -3.08
CA ALA A 90 0.67 20.12 -3.49
C ALA A 90 0.48 21.24 -4.55
N ALA A 91 -0.35 20.99 -5.58
CA ALA A 91 -0.68 21.98 -6.58
C ALA A 91 -1.41 23.21 -6.00
N ARG A 92 -2.38 22.99 -5.10
CA ARG A 92 -3.07 24.09 -4.41
C ARG A 92 -2.11 24.92 -3.56
N ARG A 93 -1.17 24.26 -2.89
CA ARG A 93 -0.14 24.93 -2.08
C ARG A 93 0.73 25.89 -2.92
N THR A 94 1.15 25.46 -4.12
CA THR A 94 1.92 26.34 -5.02
C THR A 94 1.14 27.55 -5.51
N GLN A 95 -0.18 27.48 -5.52
CA GLN A 95 -1.09 28.56 -5.90
C GLN A 95 -1.51 29.43 -4.71
N GLY A 96 -1.05 29.16 -3.51
CA GLY A 96 -1.47 29.87 -2.29
C GLY A 96 -2.91 29.60 -1.88
N LEU A 97 -3.51 28.49 -2.35
CA LEU A 97 -4.87 28.09 -2.03
C LEU A 97 -4.88 27.19 -0.79
N ASP A 98 -5.98 27.21 -0.05
CA ASP A 98 -6.19 26.33 1.08
C ASP A 98 -6.22 24.85 0.65
N ALA A 99 -5.77 23.96 1.53
CA ALA A 99 -5.83 22.53 1.28
C ALA A 99 -7.28 22.05 1.10
N TRP A 100 -7.48 21.13 0.16
CA TRP A 100 -8.75 20.44 -0.01
C TRP A 100 -8.66 19.05 0.64
N THR A 101 -9.59 18.78 1.55
CA THR A 101 -9.64 17.52 2.28
C THR A 101 -11.09 17.04 2.33
N PRO A 102 -11.43 15.93 1.67
CA PRO A 102 -12.77 15.39 1.72
C PRO A 102 -13.06 14.83 3.11
N ARG A 103 -14.27 15.06 3.61
CA ARG A 103 -14.73 14.48 4.86
C ARG A 103 -15.18 13.04 4.64
N ARG A 104 -15.27 12.27 5.75
CA ARG A 104 -15.73 10.88 5.75
C ARG A 104 -17.12 10.67 5.13
N ASP A 105 -18.01 11.64 5.30
CA ASP A 105 -19.37 11.63 4.78
C ASP A 105 -19.48 12.05 3.30
N GLN A 106 -18.41 12.59 2.71
CA GLN A 106 -18.40 13.09 1.34
C GLN A 106 -17.81 12.11 0.34
N ALA A 107 -16.80 11.36 0.77
CA ALA A 107 -16.10 10.43 -0.12
C ALA A 107 -15.37 9.35 0.66
N TYR A 108 -15.24 8.16 0.03
CA TYR A 108 -14.49 7.06 0.64
C TYR A 108 -13.00 7.38 0.84
N ILE A 109 -12.42 8.22 0.00
CA ILE A 109 -11.06 8.73 0.21
C ILE A 109 -10.94 9.54 1.51
N GLY A 110 -12.02 10.21 1.94
CA GLY A 110 -12.08 10.89 3.23
C GLY A 110 -11.99 9.90 4.39
N VAL A 111 -12.68 8.75 4.30
CA VAL A 111 -12.59 7.68 5.30
C VAL A 111 -11.16 7.13 5.35
N LEU A 112 -10.56 6.84 4.19
CA LEU A 112 -9.18 6.35 4.11
C LEU A 112 -8.20 7.29 4.83
N VAL A 113 -8.22 8.56 4.47
CA VAL A 113 -7.26 9.53 5.01
C VAL A 113 -7.48 9.76 6.50
N ASP A 114 -8.72 9.91 6.92
CA ASP A 114 -9.03 10.11 8.34
C ASP A 114 -8.63 8.90 9.19
N ASP A 115 -8.87 7.67 8.72
CA ASP A 115 -8.40 6.45 9.40
C ASP A 115 -6.87 6.44 9.53
N LEU A 116 -6.14 6.77 8.46
CA LEU A 116 -4.68 6.79 8.47
C LEU A 116 -4.14 7.79 9.50
N ILE A 117 -4.61 9.02 9.47
CA ILE A 117 -4.05 10.10 10.31
C ILE A 117 -4.51 10.03 11.77
N THR A 118 -5.65 9.38 12.06
CA THR A 118 -6.22 9.28 13.40
C THR A 118 -5.77 8.01 14.11
N HIS A 119 -5.87 6.86 13.44
CA HIS A 119 -5.57 5.57 14.05
C HIS A 119 -4.14 5.08 13.77
N GLY A 120 -3.49 5.61 12.73
CA GLY A 120 -2.22 5.08 12.23
C GLY A 120 -2.38 3.69 11.60
N THR A 121 -1.25 3.05 11.31
CA THR A 121 -1.22 1.72 10.69
C THR A 121 -0.32 0.79 11.51
N LYS A 122 -0.91 0.05 12.44
CA LYS A 122 -0.22 -1.06 13.14
C LYS A 122 -0.07 -2.29 12.24
N GLU A 123 -1.00 -2.44 11.30
CA GLU A 123 -1.03 -3.45 10.26
C GLU A 123 -1.26 -2.76 8.92
N PRO A 124 -0.87 -3.37 7.78
CA PRO A 124 -1.10 -2.79 6.47
C PRO A 124 -2.59 -2.46 6.24
N TYR A 125 -2.88 -1.20 5.99
CA TYR A 125 -4.25 -0.73 5.77
C TYR A 125 -4.74 -1.13 4.38
N ARG A 126 -5.94 -1.68 4.31
CA ARG A 126 -6.66 -2.02 3.08
C ARG A 126 -8.05 -1.41 3.09
N MET A 127 -8.45 -0.91 1.91
CA MET A 127 -9.80 -0.45 1.66
C MET A 127 -10.73 -1.66 1.42
N PHE A 128 -11.62 -1.90 2.36
CA PHE A 128 -12.70 -2.88 2.21
C PHE A 128 -14.04 -2.18 2.17
N THR A 129 -14.98 -2.72 1.41
CA THR A 129 -16.35 -2.16 1.36
C THR A 129 -17.02 -2.09 2.74
N SER A 130 -16.59 -2.93 3.68
CA SER A 130 -17.06 -2.88 5.08
C SER A 130 -16.67 -1.58 5.81
N ARG A 131 -15.62 -0.88 5.37
CA ARG A 131 -15.18 0.39 5.93
C ARG A 131 -15.90 1.60 5.33
N ALA A 132 -16.62 1.42 4.22
CA ALA A 132 -17.34 2.50 3.59
C ALA A 132 -18.54 2.93 4.46
N GLU A 133 -18.54 4.19 4.81
CA GLU A 133 -19.67 4.87 5.46
C GLU A 133 -20.59 5.43 4.35
N TYR A 134 -21.86 5.62 4.62
CA TYR A 134 -22.81 6.22 3.65
C TYR A 134 -22.79 5.57 2.25
N ARG A 135 -22.90 4.25 2.18
CA ARG A 135 -22.85 3.52 0.89
C ARG A 135 -24.02 3.80 -0.03
N LEU A 136 -25.14 4.17 0.54
CA LEU A 136 -26.41 4.40 -0.13
C LEU A 136 -26.85 5.84 0.16
N LEU A 137 -26.37 6.76 -0.65
CA LEU A 137 -26.81 8.14 -0.66
C LEU A 137 -27.66 8.38 -1.90
#